data_467bfc538cc8f76d4af656eccd6ad295
#
_entry.id   467bfc538cc8f76d4af656eccd6ad295
#
_cell.length_a   1.000
_cell.length_b   1.000
_cell.length_c   1.000
_cell.angle_alpha   90.00
_cell.angle_beta   90.00
_cell.angle_gamma   90.00
#
_symmetry.space_group_name_H-M   'P 1'
#
loop_
_entity.id
_entity.type
_entity.pdbx_description
1 polymer ?
#
loop_
_entity_poly.entity_id
_entity_poly.type
_entity_poly.pdbx_seq_one_letter_code
_entity_poly.pdbx_strand_id
1 'polypeptide(L)'
;KYISTEKIQKNGLAFGEVGQSVGFKNGDKIVSIDGTLQPKFNWAVIDVLLSDEVIIDRNGTEVKLNLTDEQKGEILGSEGKNFIQPRISNIYIDSVTPKSEAAKAELLKGDVIQSVNGKQFSYFDVFAEDLKKLKNDSINIVVERNSKLVNLRAKVNPEGKLGFIPKTKDKFDFQITNKLSFGEAISAAVKESYQLLVYNVKQFKLILKPATGAYKQVKSPIGIARQLPDSWDWEFIWNF
;
A
#
# COMPACT_ATOMS: atom_id res chain seq x y z
N LYS A 1 12.87 -12.81 -6.02
CA LYS A 1 12.60 -11.82 -4.93
C LYS A 1 11.11 -11.60 -4.82
N TYR A 2 10.57 -11.50 -3.61
CA TYR A 2 9.17 -11.17 -3.38
C TYR A 2 8.99 -10.40 -2.06
N ILE A 3 7.88 -9.71 -1.91
CA ILE A 3 7.49 -9.05 -0.66
C ILE A 3 6.79 -10.07 0.23
N SER A 4 7.31 -10.29 1.43
CA SER A 4 6.73 -11.23 2.41
C SER A 4 5.49 -10.63 3.08
N THR A 5 4.38 -11.38 3.06
CA THR A 5 3.14 -10.99 3.75
C THR A 5 3.38 -10.86 5.26
N GLU A 6 4.10 -11.77 5.86
CA GLU A 6 4.42 -11.74 7.29
C GLU A 6 5.24 -10.51 7.67
N LYS A 7 6.30 -10.23 6.92
CA LYS A 7 7.20 -9.10 7.22
C LYS A 7 6.54 -7.74 7.03
N ILE A 8 5.77 -7.58 5.94
CA ILE A 8 5.16 -6.28 5.60
C ILE A 8 4.11 -5.87 6.63
N GLN A 9 3.43 -6.84 7.24
CA GLN A 9 2.40 -6.57 8.23
C GLN A 9 2.88 -6.62 9.69
N LYS A 10 4.20 -6.66 9.94
CA LYS A 10 4.76 -6.68 11.29
C LYS A 10 4.16 -5.59 12.20
N ASN A 11 3.98 -4.38 11.66
CA ASN A 11 3.39 -3.23 12.33
C ASN A 11 1.91 -3.01 11.99
N GLY A 12 1.23 -4.04 11.45
CA GLY A 12 -0.06 -3.91 10.80
C GLY A 12 0.06 -3.31 9.40
N LEU A 13 -1.06 -3.22 8.71
CA LEU A 13 -1.20 -2.66 7.38
C LEU A 13 -1.88 -1.29 7.44
N ALA A 14 -1.65 -0.46 6.45
CA ALA A 14 -2.37 0.79 6.26
C ALA A 14 -3.39 0.60 5.14
N PHE A 15 -4.62 1.05 5.37
CA PHE A 15 -5.71 0.96 4.44
C PHE A 15 -6.16 2.37 4.06
N GLY A 16 -6.24 2.64 2.77
CA GLY A 16 -6.79 3.88 2.27
C GLY A 16 -8.32 3.94 2.40
N GLU A 17 -8.92 5.00 1.88
CA GLU A 17 -10.37 5.24 2.03
C GLU A 17 -11.21 4.05 1.57
N VAL A 18 -10.86 3.43 0.44
CA VAL A 18 -11.57 2.26 -0.09
C VAL A 18 -11.39 1.03 0.82
N GLY A 19 -10.21 0.80 1.37
CA GLY A 19 -10.00 -0.30 2.32
C GLY A 19 -10.79 -0.10 3.61
N GLN A 20 -10.88 1.14 4.08
CA GLN A 20 -11.63 1.48 5.29
C GLN A 20 -13.15 1.40 5.07
N SER A 21 -13.65 1.81 3.89
CA SER A 21 -15.09 1.72 3.56
C SER A 21 -15.61 0.28 3.55
N VAL A 22 -14.75 -0.69 3.21
CA VAL A 22 -15.10 -2.11 3.20
C VAL A 22 -14.83 -2.84 4.53
N GLY A 23 -14.45 -2.10 5.58
CA GLY A 23 -14.37 -2.62 6.96
C GLY A 23 -12.98 -2.86 7.51
N PHE A 24 -11.91 -2.70 6.74
CA PHE A 24 -10.54 -2.74 7.26
C PHE A 24 -10.21 -1.47 8.06
N LYS A 25 -9.25 -1.57 8.97
CA LYS A 25 -8.72 -0.43 9.73
C LYS A 25 -7.20 -0.41 9.70
N ASN A 26 -6.62 0.77 9.81
CA ASN A 26 -5.18 0.91 9.93
C ASN A 26 -4.67 0.17 11.17
N GLY A 27 -3.66 -0.65 10.97
CA GLY A 27 -3.10 -1.52 11.99
C GLY A 27 -3.57 -2.97 11.93
N ASP A 28 -4.62 -3.30 11.17
CA ASP A 28 -5.05 -4.69 10.97
C ASP A 28 -3.92 -5.52 10.35
N LYS A 29 -3.86 -6.79 10.75
CA LYS A 29 -2.99 -7.80 10.13
C LYS A 29 -3.86 -8.90 9.54
N ILE A 30 -3.54 -9.34 8.34
CA ILE A 30 -4.24 -10.47 7.72
C ILE A 30 -3.76 -11.76 8.39
N VAL A 31 -4.66 -12.51 9.00
CA VAL A 31 -4.39 -13.80 9.63
C VAL A 31 -4.60 -14.92 8.60
N SER A 32 -5.74 -14.93 7.94
CA SER A 32 -6.03 -15.89 6.87
C SER A 32 -7.02 -15.31 5.84
N ILE A 33 -6.99 -15.87 4.65
CA ILE A 33 -7.90 -15.61 3.55
C ILE A 33 -8.41 -16.97 3.08
N ASP A 34 -9.72 -17.24 3.22
CA ASP A 34 -10.31 -18.56 3.01
C ASP A 34 -9.50 -19.69 3.70
N GLY A 35 -9.10 -19.46 4.96
CA GLY A 35 -8.37 -20.41 5.80
C GLY A 35 -6.86 -20.50 5.53
N THR A 36 -6.30 -19.75 4.58
CA THR A 36 -4.86 -19.77 4.27
C THR A 36 -4.29 -18.36 4.20
N LEU A 37 -2.98 -18.22 4.41
CA LEU A 37 -2.26 -16.96 4.19
C LEU A 37 -1.16 -17.15 3.15
N GLN A 38 -1.23 -16.42 2.08
CA GLN A 38 -0.20 -16.45 1.03
C GLN A 38 1.09 -15.78 1.51
N PRO A 39 2.26 -16.42 1.33
CA PRO A 39 3.53 -15.86 1.76
C PRO A 39 3.97 -14.65 0.92
N LYS A 40 3.49 -14.54 -0.33
CA LYS A 40 3.77 -13.42 -1.22
C LYS A 40 2.65 -12.38 -1.10
N PHE A 41 2.99 -11.18 -0.65
CA PHE A 41 2.02 -10.13 -0.37
C PHE A 41 1.15 -9.75 -1.57
N ASN A 42 1.73 -9.69 -2.76
CA ASN A 42 0.96 -9.37 -3.96
C ASN A 42 -0.16 -10.40 -4.23
N TRP A 43 0.09 -11.69 -3.96
CA TRP A 43 -0.92 -12.73 -4.06
C TRP A 43 -1.96 -12.64 -2.95
N ALA A 44 -1.53 -12.32 -1.72
CA ALA A 44 -2.46 -12.11 -0.61
C ALA A 44 -3.46 -10.98 -0.91
N VAL A 45 -3.02 -9.88 -1.52
CA VAL A 45 -3.93 -8.78 -1.94
C VAL A 45 -4.95 -9.25 -2.98
N ILE A 46 -4.53 -10.06 -3.95
CA ILE A 46 -5.44 -10.65 -4.95
C ILE A 46 -6.41 -11.62 -4.28
N ASP A 47 -5.92 -12.46 -3.36
CA ASP A 47 -6.77 -13.40 -2.64
C ASP A 47 -7.86 -12.70 -1.83
N VAL A 48 -7.59 -11.54 -1.22
CA VAL A 48 -8.64 -10.73 -0.56
C VAL A 48 -9.80 -10.41 -1.50
N LEU A 49 -9.51 -10.07 -2.76
CA LEU A 49 -10.55 -9.78 -3.76
C LEU A 49 -11.29 -11.03 -4.25
N LEU A 50 -10.63 -12.18 -4.22
CA LEU A 50 -11.20 -13.45 -4.70
C LEU A 50 -11.90 -14.23 -3.60
N SER A 51 -11.65 -13.91 -2.33
CA SER A 51 -12.13 -14.65 -1.17
C SER A 51 -13.58 -14.38 -0.83
N ASP A 52 -14.15 -15.31 -0.11
CA ASP A 52 -15.43 -15.14 0.56
C ASP A 52 -15.25 -14.70 2.01
N GLU A 53 -14.07 -14.97 2.61
CA GLU A 53 -13.77 -14.68 4.00
C GLU A 53 -12.33 -14.18 4.17
N VAL A 54 -12.15 -13.10 4.94
CA VAL A 54 -10.85 -12.61 5.41
C VAL A 54 -10.88 -12.55 6.93
N ILE A 55 -9.97 -13.23 7.60
CA ILE A 55 -9.76 -13.10 9.05
C ILE A 55 -8.59 -12.16 9.27
N ILE A 56 -8.81 -11.15 10.08
CA ILE A 56 -7.80 -10.16 10.47
C ILE A 56 -7.59 -10.17 11.99
N ASP A 57 -6.36 -9.88 12.41
CA ASP A 57 -6.07 -9.49 13.80
C ASP A 57 -6.17 -7.97 13.91
N ARG A 58 -7.11 -7.52 14.74
CA ARG A 58 -7.31 -6.12 15.10
C ARG A 58 -7.02 -5.91 16.56
N ASN A 59 -5.84 -5.42 16.87
CA ASN A 59 -5.38 -5.18 18.25
C ASN A 59 -5.47 -6.42 19.14
N GLY A 60 -5.06 -7.58 18.65
CA GLY A 60 -5.09 -8.86 19.38
C GLY A 60 -6.44 -9.57 19.36
N THR A 61 -7.42 -9.06 18.61
CA THR A 61 -8.74 -9.69 18.47
C THR A 61 -8.94 -10.10 17.02
N GLU A 62 -9.30 -11.35 16.79
CA GLU A 62 -9.67 -11.83 15.46
C GLU A 62 -11.03 -11.27 15.04
N VAL A 63 -11.07 -10.69 13.87
CA VAL A 63 -12.28 -10.15 13.24
C VAL A 63 -12.45 -10.78 11.87
N LYS A 64 -13.65 -11.29 11.62
CA LYS A 64 -14.03 -11.84 10.33
C LYS A 64 -14.64 -10.76 9.46
N LEU A 65 -14.11 -10.60 8.25
CA LEU A 65 -14.62 -9.72 7.22
C LEU A 65 -15.08 -10.56 6.02
N ASN A 66 -16.31 -10.32 5.58
CA ASN A 66 -16.85 -10.93 4.37
C ASN A 66 -17.15 -9.80 3.39
N LEU A 67 -16.36 -9.71 2.32
CA LEU A 67 -16.52 -8.67 1.31
C LEU A 67 -17.65 -9.03 0.35
N THR A 68 -18.61 -8.14 0.18
CA THR A 68 -19.64 -8.30 -0.85
C THR A 68 -19.06 -8.09 -2.26
N ASP A 69 -19.75 -8.54 -3.29
CA ASP A 69 -19.32 -8.34 -4.67
C ASP A 69 -19.25 -6.85 -5.04
N GLU A 70 -20.14 -6.01 -4.48
CA GLU A 70 -20.10 -4.55 -4.64
C GLU A 70 -18.85 -3.94 -4.00
N GLN A 71 -18.48 -4.36 -2.78
CA GLN A 71 -17.30 -3.92 -2.09
C GLN A 71 -16.00 -4.32 -2.84
N LYS A 72 -15.98 -5.54 -3.39
CA LYS A 72 -14.89 -5.96 -4.28
C LYS A 72 -14.81 -5.08 -5.53
N GLY A 73 -15.98 -4.68 -6.06
CA GLY A 73 -16.07 -3.73 -7.16
C GLY A 73 -15.52 -2.35 -6.84
N GLU A 74 -15.77 -1.82 -5.65
CA GLU A 74 -15.17 -0.56 -5.18
C GLU A 74 -13.65 -0.63 -5.15
N ILE A 75 -13.08 -1.70 -4.59
CA ILE A 75 -11.63 -1.90 -4.54
C ILE A 75 -11.05 -1.96 -5.96
N LEU A 76 -11.68 -2.71 -6.86
CA LEU A 76 -11.25 -2.81 -8.25
C LEU A 76 -11.36 -1.47 -8.99
N GLY A 77 -12.45 -0.72 -8.77
CA GLY A 77 -12.68 0.59 -9.38
C GLY A 77 -11.64 1.64 -8.99
N SER A 78 -11.03 1.49 -7.82
CA SER A 78 -9.91 2.32 -7.37
C SER A 78 -8.57 1.96 -8.03
N GLU A 79 -8.54 1.01 -8.97
CA GLU A 79 -7.32 0.41 -9.54
C GLU A 79 -6.37 -0.17 -8.48
N GLY A 80 -6.91 -0.59 -7.32
CA GLY A 80 -6.13 -1.04 -6.17
C GLY A 80 -5.29 0.06 -5.51
N LYS A 81 -5.37 1.29 -6.01
CA LYS A 81 -4.65 2.41 -5.42
C LYS A 81 -5.18 2.67 -4.02
N ASN A 82 -4.26 2.75 -3.08
CA ASN A 82 -4.59 3.02 -1.68
C ASN A 82 -5.53 1.99 -1.02
N PHE A 83 -5.69 0.79 -1.58
CA PHE A 83 -6.45 -0.25 -0.90
C PHE A 83 -5.69 -0.74 0.33
N ILE A 84 -4.49 -1.27 0.14
CA ILE A 84 -3.68 -1.88 1.18
C ILE A 84 -2.20 -1.55 0.96
N GLN A 85 -1.53 -1.08 1.99
CA GLN A 85 -0.15 -0.62 1.93
C GLN A 85 0.63 -1.04 3.19
N PRO A 86 1.97 -1.10 3.13
CA PRO A 86 2.77 -1.23 4.34
C PRO A 86 2.54 -0.01 5.23
N ARG A 87 2.40 -0.23 6.53
CA ARG A 87 2.28 0.85 7.50
C ARG A 87 3.63 1.51 7.71
N ILE A 88 3.71 2.79 7.40
CA ILE A 88 4.95 3.57 7.52
C ILE A 88 5.17 3.93 8.98
N SER A 89 6.21 3.36 9.58
CA SER A 89 6.75 3.76 10.88
C SER A 89 7.90 4.75 10.69
N ASN A 90 8.19 5.54 11.73
CA ASN A 90 9.27 6.54 11.70
C ASN A 90 9.16 7.42 10.44
N ILE A 91 8.32 8.45 10.51
CA ILE A 91 7.93 9.29 9.37
C ILE A 91 9.14 10.01 8.78
N TYR A 92 9.83 9.34 7.88
CA TYR A 92 11.00 9.83 7.18
C TYR A 92 10.56 10.54 5.88
N ILE A 93 11.11 11.74 5.62
CA ILE A 93 10.80 12.51 4.41
C ILE A 93 11.70 12.06 3.26
N ASP A 94 11.13 11.45 2.24
CA ASP A 94 11.85 11.08 1.02
C ASP A 94 11.99 12.24 0.05
N SER A 95 10.92 13.02 -0.11
CA SER A 95 10.94 14.22 -0.94
C SER A 95 9.91 15.24 -0.47
N VAL A 96 10.18 16.52 -0.76
CA VAL A 96 9.29 17.64 -0.47
C VAL A 96 8.76 18.18 -1.80
N THR A 97 7.44 18.34 -1.88
CA THR A 97 6.80 18.90 -3.08
C THR A 97 7.15 20.38 -3.23
N PRO A 98 7.65 20.84 -4.38
CA PRO A 98 7.97 22.24 -4.60
C PRO A 98 6.76 23.14 -4.32
N LYS A 99 7.00 24.31 -3.72
CA LYS A 99 5.98 25.32 -3.35
C LYS A 99 4.91 24.84 -2.36
N SER A 100 5.06 23.66 -1.77
CA SER A 100 4.15 23.15 -0.72
C SER A 100 4.38 23.86 0.63
N GLU A 101 3.48 23.62 1.58
CA GLU A 101 3.62 24.13 2.95
C GLU A 101 4.84 23.49 3.66
N ALA A 102 5.18 22.23 3.31
CA ALA A 102 6.41 21.58 3.75
C ALA A 102 7.67 22.32 3.26
N ALA A 103 7.68 22.73 1.98
CA ALA A 103 8.79 23.51 1.42
C ALA A 103 8.93 24.89 2.05
N LYS A 104 7.80 25.58 2.31
CA LYS A 104 7.78 26.87 3.01
C LYS A 104 8.26 26.78 4.45
N ALA A 105 8.00 25.65 5.10
CA ALA A 105 8.45 25.36 6.47
C ALA A 105 9.89 24.82 6.53
N GLU A 106 10.61 24.79 5.42
CA GLU A 106 11.99 24.31 5.33
C GLU A 106 12.17 22.85 5.77
N LEU A 107 11.12 22.01 5.58
CA LEU A 107 11.25 20.58 5.71
C LEU A 107 12.13 20.05 4.56
N LEU A 108 13.05 19.17 4.87
CA LEU A 108 14.05 18.65 3.92
C LEU A 108 13.93 17.13 3.77
N LYS A 109 14.41 16.65 2.64
CA LYS A 109 14.67 15.21 2.47
C LYS A 109 15.65 14.75 3.54
N GLY A 110 15.31 13.64 4.20
CA GLY A 110 16.12 13.08 5.27
C GLY A 110 15.63 13.42 6.67
N ASP A 111 14.74 14.38 6.82
CA ASP A 111 14.12 14.68 8.10
C ASP A 111 13.27 13.50 8.59
N VAL A 112 13.29 13.26 9.89
CA VAL A 112 12.37 12.33 10.55
C VAL A 112 11.46 13.12 11.48
N ILE A 113 10.16 13.07 11.22
CA ILE A 113 9.18 13.77 12.06
C ILE A 113 9.11 13.09 13.41
N GLN A 114 9.40 13.83 14.47
CA GLN A 114 9.38 13.37 15.86
C GLN A 114 8.05 13.73 16.55
N SER A 115 7.57 14.95 16.36
CA SER A 115 6.30 15.39 16.96
C SER A 115 5.66 16.54 16.19
N VAL A 116 4.35 16.70 16.38
CA VAL A 116 3.58 17.86 15.93
C VAL A 116 2.79 18.40 17.12
N ASN A 117 2.93 19.69 17.42
CA ASN A 117 2.32 20.34 18.59
C ASN A 117 2.57 19.56 19.90
N GLY A 118 3.76 18.97 20.05
CA GLY A 118 4.15 18.15 21.19
C GLY A 118 3.64 16.70 21.19
N LYS A 119 2.77 16.32 20.25
CA LYS A 119 2.29 14.95 20.11
C LYS A 119 3.23 14.15 19.22
N GLN A 120 3.67 12.99 19.71
CA GLN A 120 4.49 12.02 18.94
C GLN A 120 3.62 11.08 18.10
N PHE A 121 4.14 10.63 17.00
CA PHE A 121 3.45 9.72 16.08
C PHE A 121 4.35 8.51 15.75
N SER A 122 3.83 7.32 16.03
CA SER A 122 4.52 6.07 15.65
C SER A 122 4.33 5.71 14.18
N TYR A 123 3.24 6.19 13.56
CA TYR A 123 2.86 5.82 12.20
C TYR A 123 2.35 7.01 11.40
N PHE A 124 2.62 6.98 10.09
CA PHE A 124 2.22 8.05 9.17
C PHE A 124 0.70 8.16 8.99
N ASP A 125 -0.02 7.07 9.01
CA ASP A 125 -1.49 7.08 8.92
C ASP A 125 -2.12 7.88 10.06
N VAL A 126 -1.68 7.66 11.30
CA VAL A 126 -2.15 8.42 12.48
C VAL A 126 -1.77 9.90 12.38
N PHE A 127 -0.55 10.19 11.95
CA PHE A 127 -0.09 11.56 11.69
C PHE A 127 -0.96 12.25 10.62
N ALA A 128 -1.24 11.57 9.50
CA ALA A 128 -2.03 12.13 8.41
C ALA A 128 -3.50 12.39 8.82
N GLU A 129 -4.09 11.54 9.65
CA GLU A 129 -5.43 11.74 10.21
C GLU A 129 -5.47 12.97 11.15
N ASP A 130 -4.46 13.15 11.98
CA ASP A 130 -4.38 14.33 12.86
C ASP A 130 -4.17 15.61 12.06
N LEU A 131 -3.35 15.61 11.01
CA LEU A 131 -3.21 16.77 10.13
C LEU A 131 -4.52 17.17 9.46
N LYS A 132 -5.37 16.21 9.09
CA LYS A 132 -6.71 16.50 8.53
C LYS A 132 -7.60 17.28 9.49
N LYS A 133 -7.39 17.17 10.82
CA LYS A 133 -8.12 17.93 11.84
C LYS A 133 -7.61 19.36 12.01
N LEU A 134 -6.37 19.62 11.57
CA LEU A 134 -5.65 20.88 11.72
C LEU A 134 -5.60 21.70 10.41
N LYS A 135 -6.59 21.52 9.53
CA LYS A 135 -6.66 22.23 8.24
C LYS A 135 -6.60 23.74 8.43
N ASN A 136 -5.76 24.41 7.65
CA ASN A 136 -5.50 25.85 7.68
C ASN A 136 -4.81 26.37 8.96
N ASP A 137 -4.52 25.52 9.92
CA ASP A 137 -3.84 25.88 11.15
C ASP A 137 -2.32 25.95 10.97
N SER A 138 -1.68 26.75 11.80
CA SER A 138 -0.22 26.75 11.99
C SER A 138 0.14 25.74 13.07
N ILE A 139 1.12 24.89 12.79
CA ILE A 139 1.59 23.83 13.67
C ILE A 139 3.08 23.96 13.93
N ASN A 140 3.53 23.51 15.09
CA ASN A 140 4.93 23.35 15.42
C ASN A 140 5.33 21.90 15.14
N ILE A 141 6.36 21.70 14.31
CA ILE A 141 6.89 20.38 13.96
C ILE A 141 8.30 20.26 14.51
N VAL A 142 8.56 19.19 15.23
CA VAL A 142 9.92 18.81 15.62
C VAL A 142 10.38 17.70 14.70
N VAL A 143 11.49 17.91 14.03
CA VAL A 143 12.14 16.91 13.19
C VAL A 143 13.53 16.58 13.71
N GLU A 144 13.96 15.36 13.50
CA GLU A 144 15.36 14.98 13.63
C GLU A 144 16.04 15.15 12.28
N ARG A 145 17.06 15.99 12.24
CA ARG A 145 17.90 16.29 11.08
C ARG A 145 19.37 16.13 11.47
N ASN A 146 20.08 15.20 10.83
CA ASN A 146 21.48 14.89 11.16
C ASN A 146 21.69 14.63 12.67
N SER A 147 20.82 13.82 13.28
CA SER A 147 20.82 13.48 14.72
C SER A 147 20.66 14.67 15.66
N LYS A 148 20.11 15.79 15.17
CA LYS A 148 19.76 16.98 15.98
C LYS A 148 18.27 17.28 15.83
N LEU A 149 17.65 17.70 16.94
CA LEU A 149 16.26 18.15 16.90
C LEU A 149 16.18 19.58 16.38
N VAL A 150 15.33 19.78 15.38
CA VAL A 150 15.04 21.08 14.77
C VAL A 150 13.56 21.37 14.91
N ASN A 151 13.24 22.56 15.44
CA ASN A 151 11.86 23.05 15.55
C ASN A 151 11.52 23.89 14.33
N LEU A 152 10.45 23.52 13.66
CA LEU A 152 9.95 24.21 12.47
C LEU A 152 8.49 24.61 12.67
N ARG A 153 8.07 25.68 12.00
CA ARG A 153 6.68 26.11 11.96
C ARG A 153 6.13 25.92 10.56
N ALA A 154 5.06 25.16 10.43
CA ALA A 154 4.41 24.89 9.16
C ALA A 154 2.93 25.28 9.21
N LYS A 155 2.35 25.58 8.06
CA LYS A 155 0.90 25.72 7.88
C LYS A 155 0.35 24.46 7.26
N VAL A 156 -0.74 23.93 7.77
CA VAL A 156 -1.44 22.81 7.14
C VAL A 156 -2.33 23.38 6.03
N ASN A 157 -2.26 22.79 4.84
CA ASN A 157 -3.07 23.26 3.71
C ASN A 157 -4.58 22.95 3.90
N PRO A 158 -5.49 23.50 3.06
CA PRO A 158 -6.92 23.23 3.16
C PRO A 158 -7.31 21.76 3.02
N GLU A 159 -6.44 20.95 2.43
CA GLU A 159 -6.63 19.50 2.26
C GLU A 159 -6.17 18.69 3.48
N GLY A 160 -5.58 19.34 4.49
CA GLY A 160 -5.01 18.66 5.65
C GLY A 160 -3.66 18.01 5.38
N LYS A 161 -2.85 18.58 4.50
CA LYS A 161 -1.55 18.06 4.09
C LYS A 161 -0.45 19.11 4.21
N LEU A 162 0.80 18.67 4.31
CA LEU A 162 1.97 19.55 4.27
C LEU A 162 2.65 19.53 2.88
N GLY A 163 2.55 18.45 2.14
CA GLY A 163 3.13 18.32 0.79
C GLY A 163 4.55 17.77 0.80
N PHE A 164 4.74 16.62 1.45
CA PHE A 164 5.92 15.79 1.34
C PHE A 164 5.53 14.34 1.07
N ILE A 165 6.48 13.56 0.59
CA ILE A 165 6.32 12.12 0.37
C ILE A 165 7.04 11.39 1.50
N PRO A 166 6.32 10.62 2.34
CA PRO A 166 6.93 9.82 3.37
C PRO A 166 7.57 8.56 2.77
N LYS A 167 8.61 8.06 3.42
CA LYS A 167 9.26 6.80 3.08
C LYS A 167 9.37 5.92 4.31
N THR A 168 9.26 4.62 4.08
CA THR A 168 9.68 3.63 5.05
C THR A 168 11.20 3.52 4.96
N LYS A 169 11.92 3.70 6.08
CA LYS A 169 13.38 3.57 6.12
C LYS A 169 13.82 2.18 5.65
N ASP A 170 12.99 1.19 5.89
CA ASP A 170 13.30 -0.23 5.77
C ASP A 170 12.55 -0.91 4.61
N LYS A 171 12.46 -0.25 3.45
CA LYS A 171 11.79 -0.82 2.25
C LYS A 171 12.34 -2.20 1.84
N PHE A 172 13.58 -2.51 2.24
CA PHE A 172 14.25 -3.80 1.97
C PHE A 172 13.93 -4.89 3.00
N ASP A 173 13.46 -4.55 4.20
CA ASP A 173 13.15 -5.54 5.24
C ASP A 173 11.97 -6.43 4.92
N PHE A 174 11.09 -5.98 4.00
CA PHE A 174 9.94 -6.76 3.56
C PHE A 174 10.26 -7.76 2.44
N GLN A 175 11.42 -7.62 1.80
CA GLN A 175 11.79 -8.50 0.69
C GLN A 175 12.47 -9.78 1.17
N ILE A 176 12.06 -10.89 0.58
CA ILE A 176 12.77 -12.16 0.66
C ILE A 176 13.43 -12.43 -0.69
N THR A 177 14.74 -12.74 -0.64
CA THR A 177 15.49 -13.17 -1.81
C THR A 177 15.88 -14.62 -1.64
N ASN A 178 15.27 -15.50 -2.41
CA ASN A 178 15.69 -16.90 -2.47
C ASN A 178 16.86 -17.00 -3.46
N LYS A 179 17.98 -17.55 -3.01
CA LYS A 179 19.06 -17.96 -3.90
C LYS A 179 18.77 -19.41 -4.29
N LEU A 180 18.49 -19.63 -5.56
CA LEU A 180 18.16 -20.93 -6.11
C LEU A 180 19.31 -21.40 -6.98
N SER A 181 19.64 -22.67 -6.96
CA SER A 181 20.46 -23.32 -7.98
C SER A 181 19.69 -23.37 -9.30
N PHE A 182 20.37 -23.65 -10.41
CA PHE A 182 19.74 -23.70 -11.73
C PHE A 182 18.57 -24.70 -11.78
N GLY A 183 18.71 -25.89 -11.22
CA GLY A 183 17.65 -26.90 -11.20
C GLY A 183 16.45 -26.48 -10.34
N GLU A 184 16.71 -25.89 -9.15
CA GLU A 184 15.65 -25.36 -8.29
C GLU A 184 14.93 -24.18 -8.95
N ALA A 185 15.64 -23.35 -9.71
CA ALA A 185 15.06 -22.22 -10.43
C ALA A 185 14.06 -22.68 -11.49
N ILE A 186 14.35 -23.75 -12.24
CA ILE A 186 13.43 -24.32 -13.22
C ILE A 186 12.17 -24.86 -12.53
N SER A 187 12.33 -25.64 -11.48
CA SER A 187 11.20 -26.18 -10.71
C SER A 187 10.33 -25.07 -10.13
N ALA A 188 10.95 -24.05 -9.54
CA ALA A 188 10.25 -22.88 -9.01
C ALA A 188 9.52 -22.10 -10.09
N ALA A 189 10.13 -21.90 -11.27
CA ALA A 189 9.52 -21.22 -12.40
C ALA A 189 8.26 -21.94 -12.91
N VAL A 190 8.33 -23.27 -13.08
CA VAL A 190 7.16 -24.08 -13.48
C VAL A 190 6.02 -23.94 -12.47
N LYS A 191 6.34 -24.06 -11.15
CA LYS A 191 5.34 -23.91 -10.10
C LYS A 191 4.73 -22.51 -10.08
N GLU A 192 5.54 -21.48 -10.27
CA GLU A 192 5.09 -20.08 -10.28
C GLU A 192 4.23 -19.78 -11.51
N SER A 193 4.62 -20.30 -12.68
CA SER A 193 3.81 -20.19 -13.91
C SER A 193 2.46 -20.88 -13.77
N TYR A 194 2.41 -22.06 -13.17
CA TYR A 194 1.16 -22.74 -12.88
C TYR A 194 0.28 -21.94 -11.93
N GLN A 195 0.85 -21.41 -10.84
CA GLN A 195 0.11 -20.53 -9.92
C GLN A 195 -0.45 -19.30 -10.63
N LEU A 196 0.34 -18.65 -11.49
CA LEU A 196 -0.09 -17.51 -12.29
C LEU A 196 -1.30 -17.84 -13.16
N LEU A 197 -1.27 -18.98 -13.85
CA LEU A 197 -2.41 -19.46 -14.67
C LEU A 197 -3.66 -19.67 -13.80
N VAL A 198 -3.51 -20.33 -12.64
CA VAL A 198 -4.62 -20.53 -11.71
C VAL A 198 -5.22 -19.20 -11.24
N TYR A 199 -4.39 -18.22 -10.90
CA TYR A 199 -4.86 -16.88 -10.51
C TYR A 199 -5.54 -16.15 -11.67
N ASN A 200 -5.03 -16.24 -12.89
CA ASN A 200 -5.70 -15.66 -14.06
C ASN A 200 -7.09 -16.27 -14.25
N VAL A 201 -7.22 -17.59 -14.13
CA VAL A 201 -8.53 -18.27 -14.21
C VAL A 201 -9.45 -17.82 -13.06
N LYS A 202 -8.94 -17.71 -11.83
CA LYS A 202 -9.74 -17.22 -10.68
C LYS A 202 -10.24 -15.78 -10.90
N GLN A 203 -9.44 -14.90 -11.51
CA GLN A 203 -9.84 -13.53 -11.81
C GLN A 203 -11.04 -13.46 -12.78
N PHE A 204 -11.21 -14.43 -13.67
CA PHE A 204 -12.42 -14.50 -14.50
C PHE A 204 -13.70 -14.61 -13.68
N LYS A 205 -13.66 -15.19 -12.48
CA LYS A 205 -14.84 -15.19 -11.58
C LYS A 205 -15.33 -13.78 -11.26
N LEU A 206 -14.38 -12.83 -11.05
CA LEU A 206 -14.74 -11.43 -10.79
C LEU A 206 -15.34 -10.77 -12.02
N ILE A 207 -14.79 -11.05 -13.21
CA ILE A 207 -15.26 -10.49 -14.48
C ILE A 207 -16.66 -11.01 -14.80
N LEU A 208 -16.95 -12.28 -14.50
CA LEU A 208 -18.25 -12.90 -14.74
C LEU A 208 -19.34 -12.54 -13.72
N LYS A 209 -18.98 -11.89 -12.61
CA LYS A 209 -19.91 -11.39 -11.62
C LYS A 209 -20.30 -9.93 -11.91
N PRO A 210 -21.52 -9.64 -12.41
CA PRO A 210 -21.91 -8.27 -12.78
C PRO A 210 -21.82 -7.26 -11.64
N ALA A 211 -22.10 -7.69 -10.39
CA ALA A 211 -22.09 -6.83 -9.20
C ALA A 211 -20.69 -6.28 -8.88
N THR A 212 -19.62 -7.00 -9.24
CA THR A 212 -18.24 -6.50 -9.05
C THR A 212 -17.88 -5.36 -10.01
N GLY A 213 -18.59 -5.24 -11.15
CA GLY A 213 -18.24 -4.31 -12.22
C GLY A 213 -16.86 -4.58 -12.87
N ALA A 214 -16.19 -5.69 -12.54
CA ALA A 214 -14.86 -6.01 -13.02
C ALA A 214 -14.76 -6.07 -14.55
N TYR A 215 -15.85 -6.44 -15.24
CA TYR A 215 -15.93 -6.42 -16.71
C TYR A 215 -15.68 -5.03 -17.31
N LYS A 216 -15.95 -3.95 -16.56
CA LYS A 216 -15.71 -2.56 -17.00
C LYS A 216 -14.22 -2.22 -16.99
N GLN A 217 -13.40 -2.98 -16.26
CA GLN A 217 -11.95 -2.81 -16.19
C GLN A 217 -11.21 -3.54 -17.31
N VAL A 218 -11.91 -4.43 -18.03
CA VAL A 218 -11.31 -5.13 -19.17
C VAL A 218 -11.06 -4.14 -20.30
N LYS A 219 -9.79 -3.87 -20.56
CA LYS A 219 -9.40 -2.94 -21.62
C LYS A 219 -9.53 -3.61 -22.98
N SER A 220 -10.01 -2.84 -23.96
CA SER A 220 -10.02 -3.29 -25.34
C SER A 220 -8.57 -3.44 -25.88
N PRO A 221 -8.31 -4.22 -26.94
CA PRO A 221 -7.00 -4.31 -27.60
C PRO A 221 -6.40 -2.92 -27.92
N ILE A 222 -7.25 -1.96 -28.32
CA ILE A 222 -6.84 -0.57 -28.59
C ILE A 222 -6.43 0.13 -27.29
N GLY A 223 -7.14 -0.12 -26.18
CA GLY A 223 -6.79 0.41 -24.85
C GLY A 223 -5.47 -0.15 -24.34
N ILE A 224 -5.17 -1.39 -24.65
CA ILE A 224 -3.88 -2.03 -24.36
C ILE A 224 -2.79 -1.42 -25.22
N ALA A 225 -3.02 -1.29 -26.53
CA ALA A 225 -2.04 -0.70 -27.46
C ALA A 225 -1.65 0.74 -27.06
N ARG A 226 -2.55 1.52 -26.50
CA ARG A 226 -2.26 2.89 -26.01
C ARG A 226 -1.37 2.92 -24.76
N GLN A 227 -1.12 1.81 -24.11
CA GLN A 227 -0.23 1.71 -22.95
C GLN A 227 1.19 1.27 -23.33
N LEU A 228 1.38 0.86 -24.59
CA LEU A 228 2.71 0.56 -25.08
C LEU A 228 3.53 1.86 -25.14
N PRO A 229 4.81 1.83 -24.78
CA PRO A 229 5.68 2.98 -24.91
C PRO A 229 5.87 3.37 -26.38
N ASP A 230 6.04 4.65 -26.65
CA ASP A 230 6.26 5.18 -28.01
C ASP A 230 7.59 4.71 -28.62
N SER A 231 8.50 4.21 -27.80
CA SER A 231 9.79 3.65 -28.21
C SER A 231 9.91 2.21 -27.70
N TRP A 232 10.74 1.42 -28.39
CA TRP A 232 11.00 0.03 -28.00
C TRP A 232 11.71 -0.01 -26.64
N ASP A 233 11.05 -0.61 -25.64
CA ASP A 233 11.57 -0.80 -24.30
C ASP A 233 11.48 -2.29 -23.91
N TRP A 234 12.65 -2.94 -23.86
CA TRP A 234 12.72 -4.37 -23.50
C TRP A 234 12.24 -4.64 -22.09
N GLU A 235 12.53 -3.77 -21.12
CA GLU A 235 12.11 -3.95 -19.73
C GLU A 235 10.58 -3.89 -19.62
N PHE A 236 9.98 -2.93 -20.32
CA PHE A 236 8.52 -2.83 -20.40
C PHE A 236 7.90 -4.07 -21.06
N ILE A 237 8.43 -4.53 -22.19
CA ILE A 237 7.88 -5.65 -22.96
C ILE A 237 7.95 -6.96 -22.17
N TRP A 238 9.03 -7.20 -21.42
CA TRP A 238 9.15 -8.39 -20.59
C TRP A 238 8.28 -8.37 -19.34
N ASN A 239 7.86 -7.19 -18.87
CA ASN A 239 7.02 -7.01 -17.68
C ASN A 239 5.53 -6.80 -18.02
N PHE A 240 5.20 -6.57 -19.30
CA PHE A 240 3.83 -6.38 -19.83
C PHE A 240 3.14 -7.72 -20.08
#